data_8dfd7f53aadca68b3ae4514a0e5b629b
#
_entry.id   8dfd7f53aadca68b3ae4514a0e5b629b
#
_cell.length_a   1.000
_cell.length_b   1.000
_cell.length_c   1.000
_cell.angle_alpha   90.00
_cell.angle_beta   90.00
_cell.angle_gamma   90.00
#
_symmetry.space_group_name_H-M   'P 1'
#
loop_
_entity.id
_entity.type
_entity.pdbx_description
1 polymer ?
#
loop_
_entity_poly.entity_id
_entity_poly.type
_entity_poly.pdbx_seq_one_letter_code
_entity_poly.pdbx_strand_id
1 'polypeptide(L)'
;MRVLCCLLNYKTADMTAKALDALLPEVRRIPGCQVMLVDNDSQDGSFEKLSARVKEIGAGDVVEVVASGHNGGYGYGNNIALRRGLALAEPPEYFYLLNSDAFIEGTTLSTLIDYLDHHPQVGMAGGYIHGVDGEPHSGAFRYPTLWSEIEGSMRLGVVSKVLRKHVVPLSPPTHNTEDIDWVPGASMVIRRSVLEKVGLFDET
;
A
#
# COMPACT_ATOMS: atom_id res chain seq x y z
N MET A 1 1.82 -18.64 -6.43
CA MET A 1 1.01 -17.44 -6.06
C MET A 1 1.47 -16.27 -6.92
N ARG A 2 0.55 -15.44 -7.46
CA ARG A 2 0.96 -14.25 -8.24
C ARG A 2 1.08 -13.00 -7.38
N VAL A 3 0.11 -12.77 -6.51
CA VAL A 3 0.02 -11.56 -5.67
C VAL A 3 -0.34 -11.93 -4.24
N LEU A 4 0.38 -11.36 -3.28
CA LEU A 4 -0.03 -11.35 -1.88
C LEU A 4 -0.39 -9.91 -1.48
N CYS A 5 -1.66 -9.68 -1.17
CA CYS A 5 -2.13 -8.43 -0.61
C CYS A 5 -1.91 -8.43 0.90
N CYS A 6 -1.22 -7.42 1.41
CA CYS A 6 -0.97 -7.20 2.84
C CYS A 6 -1.91 -6.09 3.30
N LEU A 7 -2.97 -6.44 4.04
CA LEU A 7 -3.91 -5.49 4.63
C LEU A 7 -3.61 -5.39 6.12
N LEU A 8 -3.15 -4.21 6.57
CA LEU A 8 -2.70 -4.01 7.95
C LEU A 8 -3.79 -3.34 8.78
N ASN A 9 -4.15 -3.97 9.91
CA ASN A 9 -5.08 -3.43 10.90
C ASN A 9 -4.35 -3.02 12.19
N TYR A 10 -4.71 -1.87 12.73
CA TYR A 10 -4.43 -1.50 14.12
C TYR A 10 -5.57 -0.66 14.68
N LYS A 11 -6.39 -1.27 15.55
CA LYS A 11 -7.54 -0.63 16.22
C LYS A 11 -8.58 0.02 15.29
N THR A 12 -8.68 -0.46 14.05
CA THR A 12 -9.58 0.07 13.01
C THR A 12 -10.39 -1.02 12.32
N ALA A 13 -10.82 -2.05 13.07
CA ALA A 13 -11.46 -3.25 12.50
C ALA A 13 -12.61 -2.96 11.52
N ASP A 14 -13.48 -1.97 11.82
CA ASP A 14 -14.60 -1.61 10.93
C ASP A 14 -14.12 -1.00 9.61
N MET A 15 -13.08 -0.20 9.65
CA MET A 15 -12.47 0.41 8.48
C MET A 15 -11.73 -0.64 7.65
N THR A 16 -10.97 -1.51 8.33
CA THR A 16 -10.26 -2.63 7.71
C THR A 16 -11.23 -3.60 7.02
N ALA A 17 -12.39 -3.88 7.63
CA ALA A 17 -13.43 -4.70 7.01
C ALA A 17 -13.95 -4.07 5.71
N LYS A 18 -14.17 -2.76 5.68
CA LYS A 18 -14.55 -2.04 4.45
C LYS A 18 -13.45 -2.07 3.39
N ALA A 19 -12.19 -1.91 3.79
CA ALA A 19 -11.06 -2.02 2.87
C ALA A 19 -10.95 -3.43 2.27
N LEU A 20 -11.16 -4.47 3.09
CA LEU A 20 -11.24 -5.85 2.63
C LEU A 20 -12.40 -6.05 1.65
N ASP A 21 -13.61 -5.55 1.97
CA ASP A 21 -14.78 -5.66 1.10
C ASP A 21 -14.53 -4.99 -0.27
N ALA A 22 -13.83 -3.86 -0.29
CA ALA A 22 -13.43 -3.18 -1.53
C ALA A 22 -12.35 -3.94 -2.32
N LEU A 23 -11.44 -4.65 -1.63
CA LEU A 23 -10.33 -5.39 -2.24
C LEU A 23 -10.77 -6.74 -2.82
N LEU A 24 -11.71 -7.43 -2.19
CA LEU A 24 -12.10 -8.80 -2.52
C LEU A 24 -12.53 -9.02 -3.99
N PRO A 25 -13.28 -8.13 -4.65
CA PRO A 25 -13.62 -8.30 -6.07
C PRO A 25 -12.39 -8.45 -6.97
N GLU A 26 -11.34 -7.68 -6.70
CA GLU A 26 -10.09 -7.77 -7.44
C GLU A 26 -9.32 -9.06 -7.10
N VAL A 27 -9.23 -9.41 -5.82
CA VAL A 27 -8.57 -10.64 -5.36
C VAL A 27 -9.17 -11.88 -6.04
N ARG A 28 -10.49 -11.94 -6.12
CA ARG A 28 -11.19 -13.06 -6.77
C ARG A 28 -11.06 -13.07 -8.30
N ARG A 29 -10.83 -11.90 -8.90
CA ARG A 29 -10.66 -11.77 -10.36
C ARG A 29 -9.25 -12.11 -10.82
N ILE A 30 -8.23 -11.85 -9.98
CA ILE A 30 -6.82 -12.06 -10.33
C ILE A 30 -6.41 -13.49 -9.93
N PRO A 31 -6.11 -14.40 -10.87
CA PRO A 31 -5.69 -15.75 -10.56
C PRO A 31 -4.44 -15.77 -9.67
N GLY A 32 -4.46 -16.57 -8.59
CA GLY A 32 -3.34 -16.67 -7.66
C GLY A 32 -3.12 -15.44 -6.78
N CYS A 33 -4.13 -14.60 -6.60
CA CYS A 33 -4.14 -13.51 -5.64
C CYS A 33 -4.69 -13.98 -4.30
N GLN A 34 -4.04 -13.60 -3.20
CA GLN A 34 -4.46 -13.88 -1.83
C GLN A 34 -4.28 -12.64 -0.96
N VAL A 35 -4.96 -12.61 0.19
CA VAL A 35 -4.87 -11.55 1.19
C VAL A 35 -4.34 -12.12 2.49
N MET A 36 -3.33 -11.49 3.06
CA MET A 36 -2.95 -11.63 4.45
C MET A 36 -3.38 -10.36 5.20
N LEU A 37 -4.40 -10.50 6.04
CA LEU A 37 -4.89 -9.45 6.89
C LEU A 37 -4.17 -9.57 8.25
N VAL A 38 -3.28 -8.63 8.53
CA VAL A 38 -2.47 -8.64 9.76
C VAL A 38 -3.10 -7.72 10.79
N ASP A 39 -3.51 -8.26 11.93
CA ASP A 39 -3.84 -7.46 13.10
C ASP A 39 -2.56 -7.18 13.89
N ASN A 40 -2.18 -5.91 13.97
CA ASN A 40 -0.91 -5.45 14.57
C ASN A 40 -1.03 -5.28 16.09
N ASP A 41 -1.52 -6.34 16.74
CA ASP A 41 -1.71 -6.40 18.20
C ASP A 41 -2.64 -5.30 18.72
N SER A 42 -3.84 -5.22 18.18
CA SER A 42 -4.83 -4.18 18.49
C SER A 42 -5.33 -4.25 19.93
N GLN A 43 -5.44 -5.44 20.52
CA GLN A 43 -5.90 -5.72 21.90
C GLN A 43 -7.30 -5.15 22.21
N ASP A 44 -8.15 -4.97 21.20
CA ASP A 44 -9.50 -4.39 21.31
C ASP A 44 -10.61 -5.31 20.70
N GLY A 45 -10.26 -6.58 20.41
CA GLY A 45 -11.17 -7.52 19.75
C GLY A 45 -11.16 -7.42 18.21
N SER A 46 -10.27 -6.63 17.64
CA SER A 46 -10.15 -6.47 16.17
C SER A 46 -9.87 -7.80 15.47
N PHE A 47 -8.97 -8.62 16.00
CA PHE A 47 -8.60 -9.90 15.41
C PHE A 47 -9.80 -10.84 15.30
N GLU A 48 -10.57 -11.01 16.39
CA GLU A 48 -11.76 -11.85 16.44
C GLU A 48 -12.85 -11.32 15.49
N LYS A 49 -13.05 -10.01 15.47
CA LYS A 49 -14.04 -9.34 14.63
C LYS A 49 -13.72 -9.52 13.14
N LEU A 50 -12.46 -9.33 12.74
CA LEU A 50 -12.02 -9.51 11.37
C LEU A 50 -12.05 -10.97 10.94
N SER A 51 -11.66 -11.90 11.83
CA SER A 51 -11.75 -13.34 11.59
C SER A 51 -13.21 -13.78 11.39
N ALA A 52 -14.13 -13.26 12.22
CA ALA A 52 -15.57 -13.51 12.06
C ALA A 52 -16.10 -12.95 10.73
N ARG A 53 -15.68 -11.73 10.35
CA ARG A 53 -16.07 -11.12 9.07
C ARG A 53 -15.62 -11.95 7.88
N VAL A 54 -14.37 -12.39 7.84
CA VAL A 54 -13.83 -13.25 6.75
C VAL A 54 -14.66 -14.53 6.61
N LYS A 55 -15.04 -15.14 7.73
CA LYS A 55 -15.92 -16.33 7.74
C LYS A 55 -17.32 -16.02 7.24
N GLU A 56 -17.92 -14.93 7.71
CA GLU A 56 -19.26 -14.47 7.34
C GLU A 56 -19.42 -14.28 5.83
N ILE A 57 -18.42 -13.61 5.21
CA ILE A 57 -18.43 -13.33 3.75
C ILE A 57 -17.89 -14.49 2.90
N GLY A 58 -17.58 -15.64 3.52
CA GLY A 58 -17.09 -16.82 2.82
C GLY A 58 -15.76 -16.58 2.06
N ALA A 59 -14.84 -15.79 2.63
CA ALA A 59 -13.58 -15.43 1.98
C ALA A 59 -12.37 -16.19 2.51
N GLY A 60 -12.56 -17.21 3.36
CA GLY A 60 -11.46 -17.97 3.98
C GLY A 60 -10.62 -18.79 3.00
N ASP A 61 -11.03 -18.91 1.75
CA ASP A 61 -10.27 -19.53 0.66
C ASP A 61 -9.18 -18.62 0.10
N VAL A 62 -9.34 -17.30 0.23
CA VAL A 62 -8.41 -16.28 -0.31
C VAL A 62 -7.89 -15.29 0.75
N VAL A 63 -8.44 -15.30 1.96
CA VAL A 63 -8.03 -14.39 3.05
C VAL A 63 -7.59 -15.17 4.28
N GLU A 64 -6.36 -14.93 4.72
CA GLU A 64 -5.84 -15.37 6.02
C GLU A 64 -5.77 -14.19 6.98
N VAL A 65 -6.34 -14.32 8.19
CA VAL A 65 -6.21 -13.33 9.27
C VAL A 65 -5.09 -13.78 10.22
N VAL A 66 -4.14 -12.89 10.49
CA VAL A 66 -2.93 -13.18 11.26
C VAL A 66 -2.77 -12.16 12.37
N ALA A 67 -2.49 -12.63 13.59
CA ALA A 67 -2.06 -11.76 14.68
C ALA A 67 -0.54 -11.57 14.62
N SER A 68 -0.06 -10.33 14.77
CA SER A 68 1.37 -10.02 14.81
C SER A 68 2.04 -10.40 16.13
N GLY A 69 1.24 -10.46 17.23
CA GLY A 69 1.68 -10.73 18.60
C GLY A 69 2.33 -9.55 19.31
N HIS A 70 2.60 -8.46 18.60
CA HIS A 70 3.15 -7.22 19.14
C HIS A 70 2.97 -6.10 18.13
N ASN A 71 2.71 -4.88 18.59
CA ASN A 71 2.65 -3.71 17.73
C ASN A 71 4.05 -3.10 17.57
N GLY A 72 4.71 -3.43 16.47
CA GLY A 72 5.99 -2.84 16.07
C GLY A 72 5.86 -1.72 15.02
N GLY A 73 4.67 -1.12 14.87
CA GLY A 73 4.42 -0.08 13.88
C GLY A 73 4.13 -0.62 12.47
N TYR A 74 4.07 0.30 11.52
CA TYR A 74 3.69 0.00 10.12
C TYR A 74 4.65 -0.99 9.43
N GLY A 75 5.95 -0.75 9.55
CA GLY A 75 6.97 -1.59 8.92
C GLY A 75 6.92 -3.02 9.44
N TYR A 76 6.88 -3.19 10.77
CA TYR A 76 6.79 -4.50 11.42
C TYR A 76 5.55 -5.27 10.99
N GLY A 77 4.36 -4.65 11.05
CA GLY A 77 3.10 -5.30 10.69
C GLY A 77 3.08 -5.78 9.24
N ASN A 78 3.52 -4.95 8.30
CA ASN A 78 3.64 -5.37 6.89
C ASN A 78 4.72 -6.45 6.71
N ASN A 79 5.83 -6.37 7.42
CA ASN A 79 6.90 -7.36 7.34
C ASN A 79 6.45 -8.77 7.75
N ILE A 80 5.43 -8.92 8.60
CA ILE A 80 4.82 -10.23 8.91
C ILE A 80 4.32 -10.90 7.61
N ALA A 81 3.54 -10.17 6.82
CA ALA A 81 3.01 -10.69 5.56
C ALA A 81 4.12 -10.90 4.51
N LEU A 82 5.05 -9.93 4.41
CA LEU A 82 6.17 -10.01 3.46
C LEU A 82 7.07 -11.22 3.74
N ARG A 83 7.47 -11.44 5.01
CA ARG A 83 8.28 -12.62 5.40
C ARG A 83 7.58 -13.93 5.09
N ARG A 84 6.29 -14.03 5.45
CA ARG A 84 5.52 -15.26 5.18
C ARG A 84 5.40 -15.52 3.68
N GLY A 85 5.10 -14.48 2.88
CA GLY A 85 5.02 -14.60 1.44
C GLY A 85 6.34 -15.03 0.80
N LEU A 86 7.46 -14.41 1.21
CA LEU A 86 8.80 -14.75 0.70
C LEU A 86 9.27 -16.16 1.11
N ALA A 87 8.76 -16.70 2.22
CA ALA A 87 9.10 -18.04 2.71
C ALA A 87 8.29 -19.16 2.08
N LEU A 88 7.30 -18.86 1.22
CA LEU A 88 6.53 -19.88 0.50
C LEU A 88 7.43 -20.65 -0.48
N ALA A 89 7.10 -21.92 -0.76
CA ALA A 89 7.79 -22.70 -1.78
C ALA A 89 7.73 -22.03 -3.18
N GLU A 90 6.61 -21.37 -3.46
CA GLU A 90 6.43 -20.53 -4.65
C GLU A 90 6.04 -19.11 -4.17
N PRO A 91 7.03 -18.24 -3.89
CA PRO A 91 6.77 -16.88 -3.43
C PRO A 91 6.00 -16.06 -4.46
N PRO A 92 5.15 -15.11 -4.04
CA PRO A 92 4.41 -14.25 -4.96
C PRO A 92 5.34 -13.41 -5.83
N GLU A 93 4.89 -13.08 -7.03
CA GLU A 93 5.60 -12.16 -7.93
C GLU A 93 5.52 -10.71 -7.43
N TYR A 94 4.37 -10.38 -6.82
CA TYR A 94 4.04 -9.05 -6.32
C TYR A 94 3.50 -9.09 -4.91
N PHE A 95 3.82 -8.06 -4.15
CA PHE A 95 3.23 -7.75 -2.86
C PHE A 95 2.47 -6.44 -2.96
N TYR A 96 1.20 -6.45 -2.58
CA TYR A 96 0.36 -5.26 -2.55
C TYR A 96 0.12 -4.83 -1.10
N LEU A 97 0.65 -3.68 -0.71
CA LEU A 97 0.42 -3.09 0.60
C LEU A 97 -0.79 -2.17 0.54
N LEU A 98 -1.74 -2.39 1.43
CA LEU A 98 -2.96 -1.60 1.54
C LEU A 98 -3.22 -1.25 3.00
N ASN A 99 -3.38 0.03 3.28
CA ASN A 99 -3.78 0.49 4.62
C ASN A 99 -5.25 0.20 4.89
N SER A 100 -5.59 0.11 6.19
CA SER A 100 -6.97 -0.08 6.66
C SER A 100 -7.95 1.03 6.27
N ASP A 101 -7.44 2.22 5.97
CA ASP A 101 -8.19 3.42 5.59
C ASP A 101 -8.16 3.74 4.09
N ALA A 102 -7.56 2.86 3.30
CA ALA A 102 -7.53 2.97 1.85
C ALA A 102 -8.52 2.00 1.21
N PHE A 103 -9.42 2.54 0.39
CA PHE A 103 -10.46 1.76 -0.30
C PHE A 103 -10.17 1.79 -1.80
N ILE A 104 -9.88 0.63 -2.36
CA ILE A 104 -9.60 0.56 -3.80
C ILE A 104 -10.90 0.58 -4.60
N GLU A 105 -10.83 1.13 -5.79
CA GLU A 105 -11.95 1.22 -6.71
C GLU A 105 -11.66 0.48 -8.03
N GLY A 106 -12.70 -0.13 -8.58
CA GLY A 106 -12.70 -0.70 -9.93
C GLY A 106 -11.59 -1.71 -10.19
N THR A 107 -10.58 -1.32 -10.95
CA THR A 107 -9.47 -2.15 -11.42
C THR A 107 -8.11 -1.70 -10.88
N THR A 108 -8.07 -1.04 -9.72
CA THR A 108 -6.85 -0.44 -9.17
C THR A 108 -5.69 -1.44 -9.09
N LEU A 109 -5.90 -2.59 -8.43
CA LEU A 109 -4.83 -3.58 -8.25
C LEU A 109 -4.37 -4.18 -9.57
N SER A 110 -5.32 -4.60 -10.43
CA SER A 110 -4.98 -5.16 -11.73
C SER A 110 -4.27 -4.15 -12.63
N THR A 111 -4.66 -2.87 -12.60
CA THR A 111 -3.99 -1.81 -13.36
C THR A 111 -2.54 -1.61 -12.90
N LEU A 112 -2.27 -1.63 -11.60
CA LEU A 112 -0.91 -1.51 -11.06
C LEU A 112 -0.04 -2.70 -11.45
N ILE A 113 -0.60 -3.92 -11.42
CA ILE A 113 0.11 -5.14 -11.82
C ILE A 113 0.40 -5.11 -13.32
N ASP A 114 -0.60 -4.79 -14.15
CA ASP A 114 -0.44 -4.70 -15.61
C ASP A 114 0.61 -3.64 -15.97
N TYR A 115 0.64 -2.52 -15.26
CA TYR A 115 1.68 -1.51 -15.43
C TYR A 115 3.08 -2.08 -15.16
N LEU A 116 3.24 -2.78 -14.02
CA LEU A 116 4.53 -3.40 -13.68
C LEU A 116 4.92 -4.49 -14.68
N ASP A 117 3.98 -5.30 -15.16
CA ASP A 117 4.24 -6.34 -16.17
C ASP A 117 4.82 -5.75 -17.47
N HIS A 118 4.29 -4.59 -17.90
CA HIS A 118 4.77 -3.90 -19.11
C HIS A 118 6.03 -3.05 -18.89
N HIS A 119 6.42 -2.79 -17.62
CA HIS A 119 7.57 -1.97 -17.28
C HIS A 119 8.52 -2.73 -16.33
N PRO A 120 9.29 -3.70 -16.85
CA PRO A 120 10.15 -4.57 -16.01
C PRO A 120 11.25 -3.83 -15.23
N GLN A 121 11.61 -2.62 -15.66
CA GLN A 121 12.55 -1.74 -14.97
C GLN A 121 11.94 -1.05 -13.74
N VAL A 122 10.60 -1.01 -13.61
CA VAL A 122 9.90 -0.41 -12.49
C VAL A 122 9.73 -1.44 -11.37
N GLY A 123 10.21 -1.11 -10.19
CA GLY A 123 10.15 -2.00 -9.03
C GLY A 123 8.90 -1.84 -8.17
N MET A 124 8.30 -0.65 -8.17
CA MET A 124 7.15 -0.31 -7.33
C MET A 124 6.19 0.60 -8.08
N ALA A 125 4.88 0.46 -7.81
CA ALA A 125 3.85 1.33 -8.36
C ALA A 125 2.83 1.68 -7.27
N GLY A 126 2.48 2.95 -7.14
CA GLY A 126 1.47 3.45 -6.20
C GLY A 126 0.14 3.76 -6.86
N GLY A 127 -0.94 3.57 -6.12
CA GLY A 127 -2.27 3.96 -6.55
C GLY A 127 -2.44 5.48 -6.60
N TYR A 128 -3.32 5.94 -7.50
CA TYR A 128 -3.82 7.31 -7.45
C TYR A 128 -4.72 7.48 -6.23
N ILE A 129 -4.47 8.50 -5.43
CA ILE A 129 -5.20 8.74 -4.17
C ILE A 129 -6.11 9.95 -4.33
N HIS A 130 -7.36 9.81 -3.93
CA HIS A 130 -8.32 10.91 -3.84
C HIS A 130 -9.11 10.83 -2.53
N GLY A 131 -9.67 11.95 -2.11
CA GLY A 131 -10.57 12.01 -0.97
C GLY A 131 -11.95 11.44 -1.31
N VAL A 132 -12.82 11.36 -0.29
CA VAL A 132 -14.23 10.96 -0.47
C VAL A 132 -15.05 11.94 -1.31
N ASP A 133 -14.54 13.15 -1.48
CA ASP A 133 -15.07 14.22 -2.35
C ASP A 133 -14.59 14.09 -3.81
N GLY A 134 -13.74 13.11 -4.11
CA GLY A 134 -13.13 12.91 -5.42
C GLY A 134 -11.96 13.85 -5.72
N GLU A 135 -11.60 14.74 -4.78
CA GLU A 135 -10.46 15.63 -4.97
C GLU A 135 -9.13 14.87 -4.91
N PRO A 136 -8.21 15.15 -5.87
CA PRO A 136 -6.94 14.44 -5.90
C PRO A 136 -6.05 14.79 -4.71
N HIS A 137 -5.56 13.76 -4.04
CA HIS A 137 -4.51 13.88 -3.05
C HIS A 137 -3.16 13.54 -3.67
N SER A 138 -2.08 14.06 -3.07
CA SER A 138 -0.74 13.74 -3.56
C SER A 138 -0.42 12.26 -3.35
N GLY A 139 -0.34 11.52 -4.44
CA GLY A 139 0.04 10.09 -4.47
C GLY A 139 1.47 9.86 -4.99
N ALA A 140 2.21 10.95 -5.27
CA ALA A 140 3.57 10.90 -5.80
C ALA A 140 4.39 12.05 -5.24
N PHE A 141 5.64 11.78 -4.88
CA PHE A 141 6.47 12.72 -4.15
C PHE A 141 7.90 12.69 -4.66
N ARG A 142 8.59 13.84 -4.49
CA ARG A 142 10.06 13.97 -4.61
C ARG A 142 10.72 13.85 -3.26
N TYR A 143 12.01 13.54 -3.23
CA TYR A 143 12.77 13.62 -2.00
C TYR A 143 12.83 15.07 -1.50
N PRO A 144 12.71 15.30 -0.18
CA PRO A 144 12.90 16.62 0.42
C PRO A 144 14.33 17.14 0.11
N THR A 145 14.41 18.41 -0.26
CA THR A 145 15.67 19.11 -0.51
C THR A 145 15.70 20.39 0.32
N LEU A 146 16.86 20.99 0.51
CA LEU A 146 16.97 22.29 1.17
C LEU A 146 16.06 23.35 0.51
N TRP A 147 15.94 23.31 -0.82
CA TRP A 147 15.09 24.22 -1.57
C TRP A 147 13.60 23.97 -1.37
N SER A 148 13.19 22.71 -1.18
CA SER A 148 11.80 22.39 -0.85
C SER A 148 11.44 22.85 0.56
N GLU A 149 12.37 22.77 1.52
CA GLU A 149 12.16 23.27 2.88
C GLU A 149 12.02 24.80 2.91
N ILE A 150 12.83 25.51 2.10
CA ILE A 150 12.73 26.97 1.94
C ILE A 150 11.37 27.34 1.32
N GLU A 151 10.96 26.64 0.26
CA GLU A 151 9.65 26.86 -0.40
C GLU A 151 8.50 26.65 0.58
N GLY A 152 8.48 25.51 1.26
CA GLY A 152 7.44 25.16 2.23
C GLY A 152 7.35 26.10 3.43
N SER A 153 8.49 26.65 3.86
CA SER A 153 8.57 27.57 5.01
C SER A 153 8.14 28.97 4.65
N MET A 154 8.49 29.47 3.46
CA MET A 154 8.23 30.86 3.07
C MET A 154 6.79 31.09 2.61
N ARG A 155 6.15 30.09 1.98
CA ARG A 155 4.78 30.16 1.42
C ARG A 155 4.45 31.46 0.66
N LEU A 156 5.46 32.11 0.07
CA LEU A 156 5.32 33.32 -0.70
C LEU A 156 5.11 32.97 -2.17
N GLY A 157 3.99 33.38 -2.75
CA GLY A 157 3.59 32.98 -4.10
C GLY A 157 4.62 33.22 -5.20
N VAL A 158 5.51 34.24 -5.05
CA VAL A 158 6.61 34.51 -5.98
C VAL A 158 7.73 33.46 -5.81
N VAL A 159 8.08 33.10 -4.57
CA VAL A 159 9.09 32.08 -4.25
C VAL A 159 8.62 30.72 -4.72
N SER A 160 7.37 30.36 -4.44
CA SER A 160 6.76 29.10 -4.90
C SER A 160 6.75 28.98 -6.43
N LYS A 161 6.56 30.10 -7.15
CA LYS A 161 6.62 30.09 -8.61
C LYS A 161 8.04 29.81 -9.16
N VAL A 162 9.06 30.34 -8.50
CA VAL A 162 10.48 30.12 -8.88
C VAL A 162 10.95 28.72 -8.48
N LEU A 163 10.55 28.26 -7.28
CA LEU A 163 10.97 26.96 -6.72
C LEU A 163 10.00 25.81 -7.04
N ARG A 164 9.05 25.99 -7.95
CA ARG A 164 8.05 24.97 -8.33
C ARG A 164 8.65 23.60 -8.66
N LYS A 165 9.86 23.55 -9.19
CA LYS A 165 10.57 22.30 -9.51
C LYS A 165 11.05 21.53 -8.26
N HIS A 166 11.04 22.16 -7.10
CA HIS A 166 11.51 21.62 -5.83
C HIS A 166 10.36 21.27 -4.86
N VAL A 167 9.12 21.48 -5.26
CA VAL A 167 7.95 21.09 -4.44
C VAL A 167 7.93 19.58 -4.29
N VAL A 168 7.82 19.10 -3.04
CA VAL A 168 7.86 17.66 -2.71
C VAL A 168 6.63 16.93 -3.19
N PRO A 169 5.37 17.34 -2.85
CA PRO A 169 4.20 16.72 -3.40
C PRO A 169 4.01 17.12 -4.86
N LEU A 170 3.87 16.12 -5.73
CA LEU A 170 3.56 16.36 -7.14
C LEU A 170 2.05 16.61 -7.30
N SER A 171 1.69 17.85 -7.67
CA SER A 171 0.31 18.26 -7.89
C SER A 171 0.21 19.09 -9.18
N PRO A 172 -0.66 18.72 -10.13
CA PRO A 172 -1.48 17.51 -10.16
C PRO A 172 -0.62 16.24 -10.19
N PRO A 173 -1.18 15.08 -9.80
CA PRO A 173 -0.49 13.81 -9.91
C PRO A 173 0.03 13.60 -11.34
N THR A 174 1.29 13.20 -11.45
CA THR A 174 1.91 12.92 -12.74
C THR A 174 1.86 11.42 -13.03
N HIS A 175 1.66 11.06 -14.30
CA HIS A 175 1.87 9.71 -14.79
C HIS A 175 3.31 9.48 -15.27
N ASN A 176 4.17 10.50 -15.19
CA ASN A 176 5.56 10.38 -15.56
C ASN A 176 6.39 9.83 -14.39
N THR A 177 6.77 8.58 -14.47
CA THR A 177 7.55 7.86 -13.44
C THR A 177 8.95 8.43 -13.22
N GLU A 178 9.51 9.16 -14.15
CA GLU A 178 10.84 9.77 -14.04
C GLU A 178 10.88 10.93 -13.03
N ASP A 179 9.73 11.50 -12.71
CA ASP A 179 9.61 12.61 -11.76
C ASP A 179 9.27 12.17 -10.33
N ILE A 180 9.07 10.86 -10.10
CA ILE A 180 8.60 10.32 -8.83
C ILE A 180 9.74 9.63 -8.11
N ASP A 181 10.10 10.14 -6.91
CA ASP A 181 11.10 9.53 -6.06
C ASP A 181 10.52 8.50 -5.09
N TRP A 182 9.28 8.71 -4.62
CA TRP A 182 8.58 7.77 -3.74
C TRP A 182 7.06 7.88 -3.82
N VAL A 183 6.40 6.80 -3.44
CA VAL A 183 4.94 6.69 -3.33
C VAL A 183 4.54 6.34 -1.90
N PRO A 184 3.37 6.81 -1.41
CA PRO A 184 2.92 6.50 -0.06
C PRO A 184 2.53 5.03 0.08
N GLY A 185 2.76 4.46 1.26
CA GLY A 185 2.43 3.08 1.57
C GLY A 185 0.93 2.78 1.71
N ALA A 186 0.06 3.76 1.45
CA ALA A 186 -1.39 3.58 1.58
C ALA A 186 -1.95 2.57 0.57
N SER A 187 -1.43 2.57 -0.66
CA SER A 187 -1.80 1.65 -1.75
C SER A 187 -0.61 1.49 -2.69
N MET A 188 0.16 0.41 -2.55
CA MET A 188 1.44 0.25 -3.24
C MET A 188 1.70 -1.20 -3.60
N VAL A 189 1.98 -1.48 -4.88
CA VAL A 189 2.49 -2.79 -5.34
C VAL A 189 4.00 -2.76 -5.39
N ILE A 190 4.63 -3.78 -4.83
CA ILE A 190 6.08 -3.99 -4.82
C ILE A 190 6.39 -5.29 -5.55
N ARG A 191 7.32 -5.24 -6.49
CA ARG A 191 7.85 -6.44 -7.15
C ARG A 191 8.72 -7.23 -6.16
N ARG A 192 8.59 -8.57 -6.12
CA ARG A 192 9.39 -9.43 -5.24
C ARG A 192 10.88 -9.14 -5.34
N SER A 193 11.43 -8.96 -6.53
CA SER A 193 12.86 -8.69 -6.74
C SER A 193 13.36 -7.42 -6.03
N VAL A 194 12.49 -6.46 -5.74
CA VAL A 194 12.84 -5.29 -4.93
C VAL A 194 13.11 -5.73 -3.48
N LEU A 195 12.19 -6.50 -2.89
CA LEU A 195 12.34 -7.00 -1.51
C LEU A 195 13.56 -7.93 -1.37
N GLU A 196 13.82 -8.75 -2.37
CA GLU A 196 15.01 -9.62 -2.41
C GLU A 196 16.31 -8.82 -2.48
N LYS A 197 16.31 -7.66 -3.14
CA LYS A 197 17.48 -6.81 -3.35
C LYS A 197 17.75 -5.83 -2.21
N VAL A 198 16.70 -5.16 -1.70
CA VAL A 198 16.84 -4.07 -0.72
C VAL A 198 16.47 -4.48 0.70
N GLY A 199 15.83 -5.64 0.86
CA GLY A 199 15.30 -6.11 2.15
C GLY A 199 13.88 -5.63 2.43
N LEU A 200 13.46 -5.84 3.67
CA LEU A 200 12.15 -5.49 4.20
C LEU A 200 12.18 -4.07 4.81
N PHE A 201 11.04 -3.62 5.34
CA PHE A 201 10.98 -2.37 6.08
C PHE A 201 11.88 -2.41 7.32
N ASP A 202 12.49 -1.27 7.64
CA ASP A 202 13.19 -1.09 8.90
C ASP A 202 12.20 -1.11 10.07
N GLU A 203 12.55 -1.83 11.13
CA GLU A 203 11.73 -2.03 12.33
C GLU A 203 12.32 -1.35 13.57
N THR A 204 13.38 -0.53 13.40
CA THR A 204 14.06 0.16 14.50
C THR A 204 13.52 1.57 14.74
#